data_7377e56f13e14d92462970bed99101f7
#
_entry.id   7377e56f13e14d92462970bed99101f7
#
_cell.length_a   1.000
_cell.length_b   1.000
_cell.length_c   1.000
_cell.angle_alpha   90.00
_cell.angle_beta   90.00
_cell.angle_gamma   90.00
#
_symmetry.space_group_name_H-M   'P 1'
#
loop_
_entity.id
_entity.type
_entity.pdbx_description
1 polymer ?
#
loop_
_entity_poly.entity_id
_entity_poly.type
_entity_poly.pdbx_seq_one_letter_code
_entity_poly.pdbx_strand_id
1 'polypeptide(L)'
;MTDQARAFWLREPGRGEIRTVAVERPGPDEVLVRTVRSGVSRGTETLVFRGEVPADQYGIMRAPFQEGELPGPVKYGYLNVGEVEQGPPELLGRLVFCLYPHQTRYVVPLDAVVPVPEDVPADRAVLAGTVETAVNALWDAAPLVGDQVTVVGGGMVGLCVARLLVGIPGVQVTVVDTDEERRSVAHSLGAAFTLPEEAAGSQDLVLHASATGSGLQTSLALLADEGTVIDLSWYGDKELALHLGGAFHSRRLTIKASQVGTVSLARRGRRSTTDRLRLALQLLRDQAFDALVSGSSPFADLPDVMSALADGRLTALCHTITYDEET
;
A
#
# COMPACT_ATOMS: atom_id res chain seq x y z
N MET A 1 12.83 -2.11 34.39
CA MET A 1 13.61 -2.78 33.34
C MET A 1 12.97 -2.35 32.04
N THR A 2 13.72 -1.84 31.10
CA THR A 2 13.26 -1.57 29.73
C THR A 2 13.22 -2.90 28.99
N ASP A 3 12.06 -3.24 28.43
CA ASP A 3 11.95 -4.42 27.57
C ASP A 3 12.73 -4.20 26.29
N GLN A 4 13.17 -5.28 25.64
CA GLN A 4 13.90 -5.20 24.37
C GLN A 4 13.01 -5.70 23.24
N ALA A 5 13.16 -5.08 22.08
CA ALA A 5 12.57 -5.50 20.83
C ALA A 5 13.63 -5.54 19.72
N ARG A 6 13.28 -6.17 18.61
CA ARG A 6 14.09 -6.17 17.40
C ARG A 6 13.38 -5.36 16.33
N ALA A 7 14.10 -4.48 15.64
CA ALA A 7 13.58 -3.62 14.60
C ALA A 7 14.42 -3.74 13.33
N PHE A 8 13.77 -3.70 12.17
CA PHE A 8 14.44 -3.63 10.87
C PHE A 8 14.85 -2.19 10.59
N TRP A 9 16.11 -2.00 10.23
CA TRP A 9 16.70 -0.72 9.85
C TRP A 9 17.33 -0.84 8.46
N LEU A 10 17.05 0.12 7.61
CA LEU A 10 17.89 0.39 6.44
C LEU A 10 19.10 1.18 6.93
N ARG A 11 20.27 0.54 6.97
CA ARG A 11 21.53 1.16 7.40
C ARG A 11 22.02 2.21 6.41
N GLU A 12 21.97 1.84 5.14
CA GLU A 12 22.31 2.62 3.96
C GLU A 12 21.58 2.04 2.75
N PRO A 13 21.42 2.74 1.64
CA PRO A 13 20.78 2.22 0.45
C PRO A 13 21.28 0.83 0.06
N GLY A 14 20.34 -0.11 -0.13
CA GLY A 14 20.60 -1.51 -0.46
C GLY A 14 21.04 -2.39 0.71
N ARG A 15 21.13 -1.88 1.95
CA ARG A 15 21.61 -2.67 3.09
C ARG A 15 20.71 -2.56 4.32
N GLY A 16 19.88 -3.57 4.50
CA GLY A 16 19.05 -3.75 5.70
C GLY A 16 19.77 -4.50 6.82
N GLU A 17 19.39 -4.25 8.07
CA GLU A 17 19.85 -4.98 9.24
C GLU A 17 18.77 -5.00 10.33
N ILE A 18 18.84 -5.98 11.24
CA ILE A 18 17.99 -6.04 12.43
C ILE A 18 18.80 -5.51 13.62
N ARG A 19 18.23 -4.55 14.34
CA ARG A 19 18.80 -3.95 15.55
C ARG A 19 17.95 -4.29 16.76
N THR A 20 18.61 -4.52 17.90
CA THR A 20 17.95 -4.52 19.20
C THR A 20 17.67 -3.09 19.61
N VAL A 21 16.43 -2.81 20.02
CA VAL A 21 15.96 -1.49 20.46
C VAL A 21 15.29 -1.61 21.84
N ALA A 22 15.36 -0.56 22.64
CA ALA A 22 14.63 -0.49 23.89
C ALA A 22 13.14 -0.22 23.63
N VAL A 23 12.27 -0.83 24.42
CA VAL A 23 10.83 -0.54 24.42
C VAL A 23 10.48 0.01 25.79
N GLU A 24 9.92 1.21 25.81
CA GLU A 24 9.46 1.85 27.05
C GLU A 24 8.14 1.23 27.52
N ARG A 25 7.77 1.44 28.77
CA ARG A 25 6.45 1.05 29.26
C ARG A 25 5.41 2.04 28.73
N PRO A 26 4.22 1.57 28.29
CA PRO A 26 3.19 2.48 27.85
C PRO A 26 2.69 3.37 28.98
N GLY A 27 2.48 4.64 28.64
CA GLY A 27 1.78 5.60 29.47
C GLY A 27 0.25 5.35 29.47
N PRO A 28 -0.53 6.22 30.20
CA PRO A 28 -1.97 6.02 30.32
C PRO A 28 -2.74 6.11 28.99
N ASP A 29 -2.24 6.86 28.01
CA ASP A 29 -2.86 7.07 26.69
C ASP A 29 -2.11 6.31 25.58
N GLU A 30 -1.38 5.25 25.93
CA GLU A 30 -0.58 4.46 25.02
C GLU A 30 -0.89 2.96 25.14
N VAL A 31 -0.49 2.20 24.15
CA VAL A 31 -0.55 0.74 24.13
C VAL A 31 0.81 0.15 23.80
N LEU A 32 1.14 -0.98 24.43
CA LEU A 32 2.21 -1.87 24.01
C LEU A 32 1.62 -2.90 23.06
N VAL A 33 2.15 -2.98 21.85
CA VAL A 33 1.73 -3.90 20.80
C VAL A 33 2.87 -4.88 20.52
N ARG A 34 2.55 -6.18 20.50
CA ARG A 34 3.40 -7.26 19.99
C ARG A 34 3.00 -7.55 18.56
N THR A 35 3.92 -7.37 17.63
CA THR A 35 3.68 -7.65 16.20
C THR A 35 3.43 -9.14 15.98
N VAL A 36 2.38 -9.44 15.22
CA VAL A 36 2.02 -10.80 14.77
C VAL A 36 2.35 -10.97 13.29
N ARG A 37 2.09 -9.94 12.50
CA ARG A 37 2.37 -9.89 11.06
C ARG A 37 2.76 -8.47 10.65
N SER A 38 3.64 -8.35 9.66
CA SER A 38 3.76 -7.13 8.89
C SER A 38 3.80 -7.44 7.41
N GLY A 39 3.41 -6.49 6.58
CA GLY A 39 3.46 -6.62 5.12
C GLY A 39 4.53 -5.75 4.52
N VAL A 40 5.20 -6.22 3.47
CA VAL A 40 6.11 -5.39 2.69
C VAL A 40 5.35 -4.72 1.55
N SER A 41 5.33 -3.39 1.55
CA SER A 41 4.83 -2.59 0.43
C SER A 41 5.91 -2.47 -0.65
N ARG A 42 5.97 -3.47 -1.54
CA ARG A 42 7.04 -3.62 -2.53
C ARG A 42 7.37 -2.31 -3.27
N GLY A 43 6.37 -1.57 -3.74
CA GLY A 43 6.60 -0.33 -4.50
C GLY A 43 7.37 0.71 -3.70
N THR A 44 6.80 1.14 -2.59
CA THR A 44 7.35 2.22 -1.75
C THR A 44 8.59 1.78 -0.97
N GLU A 45 8.53 0.61 -0.33
CA GLU A 45 9.63 0.19 0.54
C GLU A 45 10.89 -0.19 -0.25
N THR A 46 10.76 -0.77 -1.47
CA THR A 46 11.94 -1.03 -2.31
C THR A 46 12.53 0.26 -2.88
N LEU A 47 11.70 1.28 -3.14
CA LEU A 47 12.19 2.61 -3.56
C LEU A 47 13.00 3.26 -2.43
N VAL A 48 12.49 3.21 -1.19
CA VAL A 48 13.24 3.66 0.00
C VAL A 48 14.51 2.81 0.19
N PHE A 49 14.40 1.48 0.07
CA PHE A 49 15.53 0.56 0.24
C PHE A 49 16.66 0.83 -0.75
N ARG A 50 16.35 1.22 -1.98
CA ARG A 50 17.35 1.59 -3.00
C ARG A 50 17.90 3.01 -2.83
N GLY A 51 17.30 3.83 -1.96
CA GLY A 51 17.67 5.25 -1.80
C GLY A 51 17.19 6.14 -2.95
N GLU A 52 16.15 5.75 -3.66
CA GLU A 52 15.58 6.45 -4.84
C GLU A 52 14.53 7.51 -4.44
N VAL A 53 14.49 7.94 -3.18
CA VAL A 53 13.63 9.04 -2.72
C VAL A 53 14.31 10.38 -3.02
N PRO A 54 13.64 11.32 -3.71
CA PRO A 54 14.20 12.66 -3.92
C PRO A 54 14.49 13.36 -2.59
N ALA A 55 15.64 14.05 -2.49
CA ALA A 55 16.09 14.63 -1.22
C ALA A 55 15.13 15.71 -0.68
N ASP A 56 14.47 16.47 -1.56
CA ASP A 56 13.46 17.46 -1.19
C ASP A 56 12.17 16.85 -0.64
N GLN A 57 11.97 15.52 -0.81
CA GLN A 57 10.83 14.76 -0.31
C GLN A 57 11.07 14.07 1.04
N TYR A 58 12.29 14.04 1.56
CA TYR A 58 12.64 13.32 2.80
C TYR A 58 11.75 13.69 3.99
N GLY A 59 11.46 14.97 4.18
CA GLY A 59 10.61 15.44 5.26
C GLY A 59 9.12 15.23 5.01
N ILE A 60 8.68 15.36 3.74
CA ILE A 60 7.26 15.29 3.35
C ILE A 60 6.76 13.84 3.31
N MET A 61 7.62 12.93 2.84
CA MET A 61 7.28 11.51 2.63
C MET A 61 7.71 10.60 3.79
N ARG A 62 7.90 11.17 4.98
CA ARG A 62 8.13 10.36 6.19
C ARG A 62 6.96 9.41 6.44
N ALA A 63 7.29 8.15 6.70
CA ALA A 63 6.28 7.21 7.21
C ALA A 63 5.91 7.56 8.67
N PRO A 64 4.68 7.25 9.11
CA PRO A 64 4.35 7.31 10.53
C PRO A 64 5.35 6.49 11.35
N PHE A 65 5.74 7.02 12.52
CA PHE A 65 6.72 6.39 13.43
C PHE A 65 8.08 6.04 12.79
N GLN A 66 8.42 6.65 11.66
CA GLN A 66 9.77 6.56 11.10
C GLN A 66 10.78 7.12 12.09
N GLU A 67 11.85 6.37 12.35
CA GLU A 67 13.01 6.83 13.10
C GLU A 67 14.21 6.96 12.17
N GLY A 68 15.11 7.91 12.45
CA GLY A 68 16.21 8.23 11.57
C GLY A 68 15.77 9.01 10.32
N GLU A 69 16.68 9.20 9.39
CA GLU A 69 16.50 10.05 8.23
C GLU A 69 16.84 9.30 6.93
N LEU A 70 16.13 9.60 5.86
CA LEU A 70 16.49 9.14 4.52
C LEU A 70 17.79 9.78 4.03
N PRO A 71 18.61 9.08 3.26
CA PRO A 71 18.42 7.71 2.76
C PRO A 71 18.84 6.62 3.76
N GLY A 72 19.30 6.98 4.95
CA GLY A 72 19.66 6.06 6.04
C GLY A 72 20.76 6.61 6.95
N PRO A 73 20.91 6.06 8.19
CA PRO A 73 20.11 4.96 8.75
C PRO A 73 18.66 5.36 9.06
N VAL A 74 17.72 4.52 8.65
CA VAL A 74 16.29 4.78 8.85
C VAL A 74 15.52 3.49 9.18
N LYS A 75 14.58 3.56 10.13
CA LYS A 75 13.58 2.55 10.42
C LYS A 75 12.32 2.91 9.63
N TYR A 76 11.98 2.10 8.64
CA TYR A 76 10.89 2.37 7.69
C TYR A 76 9.97 1.15 7.56
N GLY A 77 8.75 1.38 7.14
CA GLY A 77 7.66 0.42 7.01
C GLY A 77 6.38 0.97 7.63
N TYR A 78 5.22 0.38 7.31
CA TYR A 78 3.94 0.92 7.78
C TYR A 78 2.76 -0.07 7.69
N LEU A 79 2.99 -1.35 7.43
CA LEU A 79 1.94 -2.36 7.37
C LEU A 79 2.11 -3.35 8.52
N ASN A 80 1.68 -2.97 9.72
CA ASN A 80 1.90 -3.75 10.92
C ASN A 80 0.58 -4.17 11.58
N VAL A 81 0.44 -5.44 11.88
CA VAL A 81 -0.65 -6.05 12.65
C VAL A 81 -0.07 -6.68 13.89
N GLY A 82 -0.58 -6.33 15.05
CA GLY A 82 -0.11 -6.86 16.31
C GLY A 82 -1.22 -7.05 17.33
N GLU A 83 -0.89 -7.72 18.42
CA GLU A 83 -1.76 -7.93 19.56
C GLU A 83 -1.41 -6.93 20.67
N VAL A 84 -2.40 -6.34 21.29
CA VAL A 84 -2.20 -5.41 22.42
C VAL A 84 -1.85 -6.20 23.67
N GLU A 85 -0.60 -6.07 24.17
CA GLU A 85 -0.14 -6.72 25.40
C GLU A 85 -0.40 -5.87 26.65
N GLN A 86 -0.35 -4.54 26.52
CA GLN A 86 -0.64 -3.61 27.62
C GLN A 86 -1.42 -2.39 27.09
N GLY A 87 -2.40 -1.94 27.85
CA GLY A 87 -3.26 -0.82 27.48
C GLY A 87 -4.63 -0.90 28.15
N PRO A 88 -5.63 -0.19 27.64
CA PRO A 88 -7.00 -0.25 28.14
C PRO A 88 -7.58 -1.67 28.04
N PRO A 89 -8.39 -2.10 29.06
CA PRO A 89 -8.93 -3.46 29.12
C PRO A 89 -9.68 -3.92 27.85
N GLU A 90 -10.36 -3.01 27.16
CA GLU A 90 -11.12 -3.30 25.93
C GLU A 90 -10.25 -3.61 24.72
N LEU A 91 -8.96 -3.30 24.78
CA LEU A 91 -8.00 -3.59 23.71
C LEU A 91 -7.09 -4.76 24.03
N LEU A 92 -6.97 -5.20 25.29
CA LEU A 92 -6.07 -6.29 25.69
C LEU A 92 -6.39 -7.57 24.92
N GLY A 93 -5.35 -8.18 24.34
CA GLY A 93 -5.43 -9.41 23.53
C GLY A 93 -6.08 -9.21 22.16
N ARG A 94 -6.52 -8.02 21.81
CA ARG A 94 -7.10 -7.74 20.49
C ARG A 94 -6.04 -7.50 19.44
N LEU A 95 -6.30 -7.98 18.22
CA LEU A 95 -5.51 -7.60 17.05
C LEU A 95 -5.83 -6.14 16.67
N VAL A 96 -4.77 -5.40 16.42
CA VAL A 96 -4.82 -4.01 15.94
C VAL A 96 -3.92 -3.84 14.73
N PHE A 97 -4.30 -2.94 13.83
CA PHE A 97 -3.45 -2.46 12.76
C PHE A 97 -2.84 -1.11 13.16
N CYS A 98 -1.56 -0.93 12.89
CA CYS A 98 -0.85 0.32 13.05
C CYS A 98 0.03 0.61 11.83
N LEU A 99 0.10 1.86 11.41
CA LEU A 99 1.07 2.32 10.41
C LEU A 99 2.47 2.39 11.04
N TYR A 100 3.00 1.25 11.45
CA TYR A 100 4.25 1.14 12.21
C TYR A 100 5.30 0.34 11.41
N PRO A 101 6.60 0.70 11.51
CA PRO A 101 7.70 -0.05 10.91
C PRO A 101 7.78 -1.52 11.37
N HIS A 102 8.58 -2.31 10.65
CA HIS A 102 8.85 -3.71 10.99
C HIS A 102 9.64 -3.82 12.30
N GLN A 103 8.95 -4.15 13.38
CA GLN A 103 9.51 -4.27 14.74
C GLN A 103 8.70 -5.28 15.55
N THR A 104 9.36 -6.05 16.44
CA THR A 104 8.70 -7.13 17.19
C THR A 104 7.74 -6.64 18.25
N ARG A 105 8.06 -5.54 18.96
CA ARG A 105 7.22 -4.89 19.98
C ARG A 105 7.42 -3.37 19.93
N TYR A 106 6.36 -2.62 20.16
CA TYR A 106 6.43 -1.16 20.15
C TYR A 106 5.32 -0.53 21.00
N VAL A 107 5.55 0.69 21.44
CA VAL A 107 4.57 1.51 22.17
C VAL A 107 4.13 2.66 21.27
N VAL A 108 2.83 2.87 21.21
CA VAL A 108 2.21 3.96 20.42
C VAL A 108 1.00 4.56 21.15
N PRO A 109 0.62 5.81 20.82
CA PRO A 109 -0.63 6.39 21.28
C PRO A 109 -1.86 5.54 20.92
N LEU A 110 -2.88 5.57 21.75
CA LEU A 110 -4.15 4.85 21.55
C LEU A 110 -4.82 5.16 20.21
N ASP A 111 -4.73 6.39 19.74
CA ASP A 111 -5.34 6.84 18.49
C ASP A 111 -4.56 6.40 17.23
N ALA A 112 -3.34 5.88 17.41
CA ALA A 112 -2.53 5.34 16.33
C ALA A 112 -2.90 3.90 15.96
N VAL A 113 -3.63 3.17 16.79
CA VAL A 113 -4.05 1.81 16.52
C VAL A 113 -5.53 1.74 16.13
N VAL A 114 -5.82 0.86 15.17
CA VAL A 114 -7.21 0.58 14.76
C VAL A 114 -7.49 -0.90 14.97
N PRO A 115 -8.49 -1.27 15.79
CA PRO A 115 -8.86 -2.66 16.01
C PRO A 115 -9.22 -3.36 14.69
N VAL A 116 -8.61 -4.53 14.48
CA VAL A 116 -8.94 -5.41 13.36
C VAL A 116 -10.28 -6.09 13.66
N PRO A 117 -11.23 -6.16 12.70
CA PRO A 117 -12.44 -6.93 12.87
C PRO A 117 -12.13 -8.42 13.17
N GLU A 118 -12.91 -9.05 14.04
CA GLU A 118 -12.64 -10.43 14.51
C GLU A 118 -12.64 -11.49 13.40
N ASP A 119 -13.37 -11.22 12.33
CA ASP A 119 -13.50 -12.07 11.13
C ASP A 119 -12.42 -11.78 10.06
N VAL A 120 -11.46 -10.89 10.34
CA VAL A 120 -10.33 -10.58 9.45
C VAL A 120 -9.04 -11.17 10.03
N PRO A 121 -8.43 -12.17 9.37
CA PRO A 121 -7.18 -12.76 9.84
C PRO A 121 -6.01 -11.77 9.72
N ALA A 122 -4.99 -11.93 10.57
CA ALA A 122 -3.82 -11.05 10.60
C ALA A 122 -3.11 -10.95 9.24
N ASP A 123 -2.99 -12.07 8.52
CA ASP A 123 -2.35 -12.11 7.19
C ASP A 123 -3.08 -11.24 6.15
N ARG A 124 -4.42 -11.14 6.24
CA ARG A 124 -5.20 -10.24 5.37
C ARG A 124 -5.19 -8.80 5.89
N ALA A 125 -5.19 -8.62 7.22
CA ALA A 125 -5.21 -7.30 7.84
C ALA A 125 -3.98 -6.44 7.50
N VAL A 126 -2.83 -7.05 7.17
CA VAL A 126 -1.63 -6.31 6.71
C VAL A 126 -1.90 -5.47 5.45
N LEU A 127 -2.91 -5.83 4.65
CA LEU A 127 -3.29 -5.07 3.47
C LEU A 127 -4.00 -3.75 3.79
N ALA A 128 -4.32 -3.46 5.06
CA ALA A 128 -5.14 -2.31 5.43
C ALA A 128 -4.60 -0.98 4.91
N GLY A 129 -3.29 -0.73 5.00
CA GLY A 129 -2.68 0.50 4.46
C GLY A 129 -2.77 0.60 2.93
N THR A 130 -2.73 -0.56 2.23
CA THR A 130 -2.89 -0.58 0.77
C THR A 130 -4.35 -0.42 0.35
N VAL A 131 -5.28 -1.06 1.06
CA VAL A 131 -6.72 -0.87 0.82
C VAL A 131 -7.13 0.55 1.18
N GLU A 132 -6.53 1.17 2.23
CA GLU A 132 -6.71 2.58 2.54
C GLU A 132 -6.29 3.48 1.37
N THR A 133 -5.16 3.18 0.73
CA THR A 133 -4.71 3.87 -0.48
C THR A 133 -5.73 3.73 -1.62
N ALA A 134 -6.23 2.52 -1.84
CA ALA A 134 -7.26 2.26 -2.85
C ALA A 134 -8.58 3.01 -2.55
N VAL A 135 -9.03 3.05 -1.30
CA VAL A 135 -10.20 3.84 -0.87
C VAL A 135 -10.00 5.33 -1.18
N ASN A 136 -8.83 5.90 -0.85
CA ASN A 136 -8.54 7.30 -1.16
C ASN A 136 -8.55 7.57 -2.66
N ALA A 137 -7.98 6.66 -3.45
CA ALA A 137 -7.98 6.73 -4.90
C ALA A 137 -9.40 6.74 -5.49
N LEU A 138 -10.28 5.88 -4.99
CA LEU A 138 -11.69 5.86 -5.43
C LEU A 138 -12.42 7.14 -5.02
N TRP A 139 -12.10 7.72 -3.86
CA TRP A 139 -12.67 9.01 -3.46
C TRP A 139 -12.17 10.16 -4.35
N ASP A 140 -10.94 10.10 -4.86
CA ASP A 140 -10.39 11.07 -5.81
C ASP A 140 -10.91 10.88 -7.24
N ALA A 141 -11.12 9.62 -7.63
CA ALA A 141 -11.60 9.21 -8.94
C ALA A 141 -13.10 9.46 -9.12
N ALA A 142 -13.88 9.23 -8.06
CA ALA A 142 -15.35 9.34 -8.05
C ALA A 142 -16.03 8.51 -9.15
N PRO A 143 -15.75 7.18 -9.30
CA PRO A 143 -16.35 6.35 -10.32
C PRO A 143 -17.87 6.33 -10.19
N LEU A 144 -18.56 6.27 -11.32
CA LEU A 144 -20.02 6.24 -11.40
C LEU A 144 -20.52 4.83 -11.70
N VAL A 145 -21.79 4.59 -11.39
CA VAL A 145 -22.48 3.34 -11.76
C VAL A 145 -22.44 3.15 -13.27
N GLY A 146 -21.93 2.00 -13.72
CA GLY A 146 -21.87 1.64 -15.14
C GLY A 146 -20.61 2.05 -15.88
N ASP A 147 -19.65 2.73 -15.22
CA ASP A 147 -18.39 3.14 -15.84
C ASP A 147 -17.58 1.94 -16.37
N GLN A 148 -16.90 2.16 -17.49
CA GLN A 148 -15.82 1.31 -17.98
C GLN A 148 -14.49 1.82 -17.41
N VAL A 149 -13.85 1.03 -16.54
CA VAL A 149 -12.69 1.45 -15.79
C VAL A 149 -11.51 0.53 -16.04
N THR A 150 -10.38 1.11 -16.43
CA THR A 150 -9.13 0.37 -16.55
C THR A 150 -8.18 0.72 -15.41
N VAL A 151 -7.53 -0.31 -14.85
CA VAL A 151 -6.43 -0.20 -13.89
C VAL A 151 -5.15 -0.62 -14.58
N VAL A 152 -4.23 0.32 -14.83
CA VAL A 152 -2.93 0.04 -15.44
C VAL A 152 -1.88 -0.19 -14.35
N GLY A 153 -1.41 -1.42 -14.26
CA GLY A 153 -0.52 -1.92 -13.23
C GLY A 153 -1.21 -2.89 -12.27
N GLY A 154 -1.01 -4.20 -12.49
CA GLY A 154 -1.51 -5.32 -11.68
C GLY A 154 -0.65 -5.62 -10.45
N GLY A 155 -0.06 -4.60 -9.83
CA GLY A 155 0.62 -4.69 -8.54
C GLY A 155 -0.37 -4.68 -7.36
N MET A 156 0.14 -4.74 -6.13
CA MET A 156 -0.68 -4.78 -4.91
C MET A 156 -1.71 -3.63 -4.84
N VAL A 157 -1.28 -2.39 -5.11
CA VAL A 157 -2.19 -1.22 -5.08
C VAL A 157 -3.24 -1.30 -6.18
N GLY A 158 -2.83 -1.57 -7.43
CA GLY A 158 -3.75 -1.64 -8.57
C GLY A 158 -4.79 -2.75 -8.40
N LEU A 159 -4.40 -3.90 -7.89
CA LEU A 159 -5.32 -5.02 -7.63
C LEU A 159 -6.28 -4.73 -6.45
N CYS A 160 -5.84 -4.01 -5.41
CA CYS A 160 -6.76 -3.51 -4.37
C CYS A 160 -7.79 -2.55 -4.96
N VAL A 161 -7.35 -1.62 -5.81
CA VAL A 161 -8.25 -0.70 -6.52
C VAL A 161 -9.25 -1.46 -7.39
N ALA A 162 -8.76 -2.41 -8.20
CA ALA A 162 -9.61 -3.23 -9.07
C ALA A 162 -10.70 -3.97 -8.25
N ARG A 163 -10.32 -4.58 -7.10
CA ARG A 163 -11.30 -5.27 -6.24
C ARG A 163 -12.38 -4.34 -5.71
N LEU A 164 -12.03 -3.15 -5.28
CA LEU A 164 -13.01 -2.18 -4.78
C LEU A 164 -13.93 -1.68 -5.89
N LEU A 165 -13.41 -1.47 -7.10
CA LEU A 165 -14.20 -1.04 -8.27
C LEU A 165 -15.23 -2.08 -8.69
N VAL A 166 -14.86 -3.37 -8.69
CA VAL A 166 -15.77 -4.50 -8.99
C VAL A 166 -16.99 -4.50 -8.07
N GLY A 167 -16.87 -3.98 -6.84
CA GLY A 167 -17.99 -3.84 -5.91
C GLY A 167 -18.99 -2.74 -6.26
N ILE A 168 -18.73 -1.89 -7.25
CA ILE A 168 -19.63 -0.81 -7.67
C ILE A 168 -20.61 -1.34 -8.75
N PRO A 169 -21.92 -1.19 -8.58
CA PRO A 169 -22.90 -1.75 -9.51
C PRO A 169 -22.67 -1.31 -10.96
N GLY A 170 -22.55 -2.30 -11.86
CA GLY A 170 -22.43 -2.08 -13.30
C GLY A 170 -21.06 -1.59 -13.78
N VAL A 171 -20.12 -1.28 -12.89
CA VAL A 171 -18.75 -0.93 -13.28
C VAL A 171 -18.06 -2.15 -13.89
N GLN A 172 -17.48 -1.97 -15.08
CA GLN A 172 -16.67 -2.98 -15.75
C GLN A 172 -15.20 -2.68 -15.53
N VAL A 173 -14.49 -3.61 -14.89
CA VAL A 173 -13.09 -3.40 -14.49
C VAL A 173 -12.16 -4.27 -15.31
N THR A 174 -11.18 -3.66 -15.96
CA THR A 174 -10.09 -4.36 -16.65
C THR A 174 -8.75 -3.97 -16.04
N VAL A 175 -7.96 -4.95 -15.63
CA VAL A 175 -6.55 -4.76 -15.24
C VAL A 175 -5.68 -4.92 -16.47
N VAL A 176 -4.78 -3.97 -16.69
CA VAL A 176 -3.77 -4.00 -17.75
C VAL A 176 -2.40 -4.12 -17.11
N ASP A 177 -1.67 -5.18 -17.44
CA ASP A 177 -0.29 -5.38 -16.99
C ASP A 177 0.52 -6.12 -18.06
N THR A 178 1.85 -5.95 -18.04
CA THR A 178 2.78 -6.66 -18.91
C THR A 178 3.11 -8.07 -18.41
N ASP A 179 2.81 -8.36 -17.14
CA ASP A 179 3.03 -9.65 -16.50
C ASP A 179 1.75 -10.50 -16.58
N GLU A 180 1.76 -11.48 -17.49
CA GLU A 180 0.65 -12.40 -17.71
C GLU A 180 0.26 -13.20 -16.45
N GLU A 181 1.19 -13.40 -15.52
CA GLU A 181 0.89 -14.10 -14.27
C GLU A 181 -0.14 -13.35 -13.39
N ARG A 182 -0.33 -12.04 -13.64
CA ARG A 182 -1.34 -11.23 -12.95
C ARG A 182 -2.76 -11.55 -13.36
N ARG A 183 -2.97 -12.21 -14.51
CA ARG A 183 -4.30 -12.59 -15.02
C ARG A 183 -5.10 -13.41 -14.03
N SER A 184 -4.49 -14.44 -13.46
CA SER A 184 -5.17 -15.33 -12.53
C SER A 184 -5.61 -14.59 -11.26
N VAL A 185 -4.79 -13.69 -10.76
CA VAL A 185 -5.11 -12.87 -9.58
C VAL A 185 -6.21 -11.86 -9.92
N ALA A 186 -6.13 -11.14 -11.04
CA ALA A 186 -7.18 -10.21 -11.47
C ALA A 186 -8.54 -10.91 -11.58
N HIS A 187 -8.60 -12.10 -12.19
CA HIS A 187 -9.83 -12.90 -12.28
C HIS A 187 -10.36 -13.33 -10.92
N SER A 188 -9.50 -13.74 -9.98
CA SER A 188 -9.92 -14.11 -8.62
C SER A 188 -10.52 -12.93 -7.84
N LEU A 189 -10.13 -11.71 -8.21
CA LEU A 189 -10.69 -10.47 -7.67
C LEU A 189 -11.96 -10.02 -8.41
N GLY A 190 -12.37 -10.72 -9.47
CA GLY A 190 -13.56 -10.41 -10.26
C GLY A 190 -13.33 -9.37 -11.38
N ALA A 191 -12.10 -9.00 -11.67
CA ALA A 191 -11.74 -8.09 -12.76
C ALA A 191 -11.31 -8.85 -14.02
N ALA A 192 -11.56 -8.29 -15.20
CA ALA A 192 -10.96 -8.76 -16.44
C ALA A 192 -9.45 -8.43 -16.46
N PHE A 193 -8.70 -9.10 -17.32
CA PHE A 193 -7.27 -8.83 -17.53
C PHE A 193 -6.93 -8.82 -19.00
N THR A 194 -6.03 -7.92 -19.40
CA THR A 194 -5.47 -7.88 -20.75
C THR A 194 -4.04 -7.37 -20.76
N LEU A 195 -3.29 -7.67 -21.82
CA LEU A 195 -1.99 -7.08 -22.09
C LEU A 195 -2.16 -5.65 -22.65
N PRO A 196 -1.15 -4.77 -22.52
CA PRO A 196 -1.25 -3.38 -22.96
C PRO A 196 -1.64 -3.20 -24.43
N GLU A 197 -1.13 -4.07 -25.31
CA GLU A 197 -1.38 -4.05 -26.77
C GLU A 197 -2.81 -4.48 -27.16
N GLU A 198 -3.49 -5.18 -26.28
CA GLU A 198 -4.87 -5.68 -26.49
C GLU A 198 -5.92 -4.82 -25.75
N ALA A 199 -5.48 -3.83 -24.98
CA ALA A 199 -6.36 -3.06 -24.13
C ALA A 199 -7.32 -2.18 -24.94
N ALA A 200 -8.61 -2.25 -24.61
CA ALA A 200 -9.66 -1.46 -25.28
C ALA A 200 -9.60 0.01 -24.84
N GLY A 201 -9.70 0.92 -25.81
CA GLY A 201 -9.83 2.36 -25.56
C GLY A 201 -11.24 2.79 -25.12
N SER A 202 -11.46 4.10 -25.10
CA SER A 202 -12.73 4.74 -24.72
C SER A 202 -13.19 4.44 -23.29
N GLN A 203 -12.24 4.36 -22.36
CA GLN A 203 -12.51 4.16 -20.94
C GLN A 203 -13.00 5.47 -20.31
N ASP A 204 -14.01 5.39 -19.45
CA ASP A 204 -14.53 6.53 -18.70
C ASP A 204 -13.50 7.02 -17.66
N LEU A 205 -12.76 6.08 -17.07
CA LEU A 205 -11.78 6.34 -16.02
C LEU A 205 -10.59 5.37 -16.15
N VAL A 206 -9.38 5.86 -15.94
CA VAL A 206 -8.19 5.03 -15.82
C VAL A 206 -7.48 5.34 -14.51
N LEU A 207 -7.14 4.29 -13.73
CA LEU A 207 -6.27 4.41 -12.56
C LEU A 207 -4.91 3.81 -12.90
N HIS A 208 -3.85 4.59 -12.68
CA HIS A 208 -2.48 4.19 -12.98
C HIS A 208 -1.70 3.87 -11.71
N ALA A 209 -1.12 2.67 -11.65
CA ALA A 209 -0.38 2.15 -10.50
C ALA A 209 0.88 1.37 -10.89
N SER A 210 1.38 1.54 -12.13
CA SER A 210 2.53 0.77 -12.62
C SER A 210 3.89 1.41 -12.30
N ALA A 211 3.91 2.69 -11.92
CA ALA A 211 5.12 3.49 -11.71
C ALA A 211 6.08 3.51 -12.91
N THR A 212 5.52 3.47 -14.14
CA THR A 212 6.29 3.53 -15.39
C THR A 212 5.75 4.59 -16.35
N GLY A 213 6.62 5.22 -17.13
CA GLY A 213 6.23 6.19 -18.14
C GLY A 213 5.40 5.56 -19.26
N SER A 214 5.73 4.33 -19.68
CA SER A 214 4.95 3.56 -20.66
C SER A 214 3.55 3.26 -20.17
N GLY A 215 3.38 2.85 -18.89
CA GLY A 215 2.07 2.61 -18.31
C GLY A 215 1.24 3.89 -18.21
N LEU A 216 1.83 5.02 -17.85
CA LEU A 216 1.13 6.31 -17.83
C LEU A 216 0.74 6.74 -19.24
N GLN A 217 1.60 6.53 -20.24
CA GLN A 217 1.27 6.81 -21.65
C GLN A 217 0.14 5.90 -22.16
N THR A 218 0.16 4.61 -21.82
CA THR A 218 -0.94 3.68 -22.09
C THR A 218 -2.22 4.16 -21.43
N SER A 219 -2.17 4.57 -20.17
CA SER A 219 -3.33 5.10 -19.43
C SER A 219 -3.99 6.26 -20.17
N LEU A 220 -3.21 7.21 -20.71
CA LEU A 220 -3.72 8.31 -21.51
C LEU A 220 -4.34 7.86 -22.83
N ALA A 221 -3.76 6.85 -23.48
CA ALA A 221 -4.26 6.32 -24.76
C ALA A 221 -5.62 5.62 -24.61
N LEU A 222 -5.88 5.00 -23.47
CA LEU A 222 -7.11 4.25 -23.19
C LEU A 222 -8.33 5.14 -22.87
N LEU A 223 -8.15 6.39 -22.45
CA LEU A 223 -9.25 7.27 -22.04
C LEU A 223 -10.21 7.60 -23.19
N ALA A 224 -11.46 7.83 -22.85
CA ALA A 224 -12.43 8.56 -23.66
C ALA A 224 -12.11 10.06 -23.69
N ASP A 225 -12.83 10.85 -24.50
CA ASP A 225 -12.66 12.31 -24.56
C ASP A 225 -12.97 12.94 -23.19
N GLU A 226 -12.18 13.94 -22.80
CA GLU A 226 -12.26 14.63 -21.51
C GLU A 226 -12.02 13.71 -20.29
N GLY A 227 -11.55 12.48 -20.52
CA GLY A 227 -11.28 11.49 -19.47
C GLY A 227 -10.13 11.86 -18.54
N THR A 228 -10.08 11.19 -17.40
CA THR A 228 -9.08 11.44 -16.34
C THR A 228 -8.29 10.18 -16.01
N VAL A 229 -6.97 10.29 -15.97
CA VAL A 229 -6.09 9.33 -15.30
C VAL A 229 -5.94 9.75 -13.85
N ILE A 230 -6.24 8.85 -12.92
CA ILE A 230 -5.85 8.97 -11.50
C ILE A 230 -4.53 8.26 -11.32
N ASP A 231 -3.47 9.01 -11.07
CA ASP A 231 -2.12 8.48 -10.90
C ASP A 231 -1.81 8.24 -9.42
N LEU A 232 -1.57 6.98 -9.09
CA LEU A 232 -1.24 6.48 -7.75
C LEU A 232 0.25 6.21 -7.60
N SER A 233 1.01 6.39 -8.68
CA SER A 233 2.40 5.99 -8.74
C SER A 233 3.31 6.97 -8.02
N TRP A 234 4.23 6.46 -7.23
CA TRP A 234 5.37 7.22 -6.73
C TRP A 234 6.61 6.83 -7.53
N TYR A 235 7.09 7.73 -8.37
CA TYR A 235 8.17 7.46 -9.31
C TYR A 235 9.57 7.60 -8.66
N GLY A 236 9.65 8.16 -7.45
CA GLY A 236 10.93 8.48 -6.84
C GLY A 236 11.65 9.59 -7.60
N ASP A 237 12.92 9.41 -7.88
CA ASP A 237 13.78 10.33 -8.61
C ASP A 237 13.74 10.16 -10.14
N LYS A 238 12.83 9.31 -10.67
CA LYS A 238 12.74 9.01 -12.10
C LYS A 238 12.09 10.16 -12.88
N GLU A 239 12.74 10.58 -13.95
CA GLU A 239 12.14 11.44 -14.96
C GLU A 239 11.30 10.63 -15.95
N LEU A 240 10.12 11.14 -16.32
CA LEU A 240 9.23 10.51 -17.28
C LEU A 240 9.09 11.36 -18.54
N ALA A 241 9.21 10.72 -19.71
CA ALA A 241 8.88 11.33 -20.99
C ALA A 241 7.46 10.91 -21.42
N LEU A 242 6.60 11.88 -21.72
CA LEU A 242 5.21 11.67 -22.18
C LEU A 242 4.94 12.40 -23.48
N HIS A 243 4.17 11.78 -24.37
CA HIS A 243 3.70 12.38 -25.63
C HIS A 243 2.39 13.15 -25.40
N LEU A 244 2.47 14.42 -24.96
CA LEU A 244 1.30 15.25 -24.62
C LEU A 244 0.79 16.12 -25.78
N GLY A 245 1.54 16.20 -26.89
CA GLY A 245 1.17 17.04 -28.05
C GLY A 245 0.04 16.47 -28.92
N GLY A 246 -0.36 15.23 -28.73
CA GLY A 246 -1.42 14.56 -29.50
C GLY A 246 -2.76 14.51 -28.77
N ALA A 247 -3.25 13.30 -28.54
CA ALA A 247 -4.58 13.04 -27.95
C ALA A 247 -4.78 13.71 -26.59
N PHE A 248 -3.74 13.80 -25.76
CA PHE A 248 -3.83 14.49 -24.46
C PHE A 248 -4.37 15.93 -24.65
N HIS A 249 -3.79 16.68 -25.58
CA HIS A 249 -4.22 18.07 -25.84
C HIS A 249 -5.57 18.13 -26.57
N SER A 250 -5.71 17.40 -27.70
CA SER A 250 -6.88 17.52 -28.57
C SER A 250 -8.18 16.98 -27.95
N ARG A 251 -8.07 15.99 -27.05
CA ARG A 251 -9.19 15.35 -26.34
C ARG A 251 -9.37 15.87 -24.92
N ARG A 252 -8.62 16.91 -24.51
CA ARG A 252 -8.70 17.58 -23.20
C ARG A 252 -8.58 16.63 -22.01
N LEU A 253 -7.61 15.69 -22.08
CA LEU A 253 -7.42 14.70 -21.04
C LEU A 253 -6.79 15.30 -19.77
N THR A 254 -6.98 14.66 -18.64
CA THR A 254 -6.45 15.07 -17.33
C THR A 254 -5.58 13.99 -16.71
N ILE A 255 -4.47 14.37 -16.08
CA ILE A 255 -3.73 13.55 -15.14
C ILE A 255 -3.89 14.17 -13.76
N LYS A 256 -4.38 13.38 -12.79
CA LYS A 256 -4.59 13.81 -11.41
C LYS A 256 -3.87 12.84 -10.46
N ALA A 257 -2.92 13.33 -9.68
CA ALA A 257 -2.28 12.54 -8.65
C ALA A 257 -3.23 12.24 -7.48
N SER A 258 -3.17 11.02 -6.95
CA SER A 258 -3.83 10.61 -5.70
C SER A 258 -2.79 10.06 -4.74
N GLN A 259 -2.71 10.64 -3.54
CA GLN A 259 -1.72 10.30 -2.52
C GLN A 259 -2.41 10.13 -1.15
N VAL A 260 -2.13 9.00 -0.48
CA VAL A 260 -2.85 8.55 0.72
C VAL A 260 -2.59 9.38 1.98
N GLY A 261 -1.47 10.08 2.09
CA GLY A 261 -1.14 10.92 3.26
C GLY A 261 -2.16 12.04 3.52
N THR A 262 -2.95 12.40 2.49
CA THR A 262 -4.02 13.37 2.63
C THR A 262 -5.35 12.75 2.20
N VAL A 263 -6.40 12.94 3.03
CA VAL A 263 -7.76 12.51 2.68
C VAL A 263 -8.22 13.26 1.44
N SER A 264 -8.82 12.56 0.47
CA SER A 264 -9.38 13.13 -0.75
C SER A 264 -10.23 14.38 -0.46
N LEU A 265 -10.09 15.39 -1.30
CA LEU A 265 -10.83 16.66 -1.18
C LEU A 265 -12.35 16.41 -1.08
N ALA A 266 -12.86 15.41 -1.80
CA ALA A 266 -14.28 15.04 -1.80
C ALA A 266 -14.78 14.54 -0.42
N ARG A 267 -13.88 14.14 0.49
CA ARG A 267 -14.20 13.56 1.82
C ARG A 267 -13.57 14.30 2.98
N ARG A 268 -12.57 15.14 2.78
CA ARG A 268 -11.75 15.80 3.82
C ARG A 268 -12.57 16.52 4.89
N GLY A 269 -13.69 17.09 4.55
CA GLY A 269 -14.58 17.77 5.52
C GLY A 269 -15.46 16.83 6.36
N ARG A 270 -15.45 15.50 6.11
CA ARG A 270 -16.37 14.53 6.74
C ARG A 270 -15.70 13.25 7.20
N ARG A 271 -14.45 13.01 6.84
CA ARG A 271 -13.68 11.79 7.16
C ARG A 271 -12.26 12.16 7.57
N SER A 272 -11.77 11.50 8.59
CA SER A 272 -10.37 11.52 9.00
C SER A 272 -9.57 10.40 8.29
N THR A 273 -8.25 10.41 8.45
CA THR A 273 -7.38 9.29 8.06
C THR A 273 -7.73 8.01 8.83
N THR A 274 -8.03 8.14 10.13
CA THR A 274 -8.45 7.00 10.97
C THR A 274 -9.79 6.42 10.51
N ASP A 275 -10.77 7.25 10.08
CA ASP A 275 -12.03 6.76 9.52
C ASP A 275 -11.81 6.00 8.21
N ARG A 276 -10.88 6.46 7.38
CA ARG A 276 -10.52 5.80 6.14
C ARG A 276 -9.83 4.46 6.39
N LEU A 277 -8.89 4.41 7.33
CA LEU A 277 -8.21 3.17 7.71
C LEU A 277 -9.19 2.16 8.35
N ARG A 278 -10.11 2.63 9.18
CA ARG A 278 -11.18 1.78 9.74
C ARG A 278 -12.09 1.22 8.64
N LEU A 279 -12.42 2.01 7.63
CA LEU A 279 -13.15 1.52 6.46
C LEU A 279 -12.36 0.48 5.70
N ALA A 280 -11.06 0.69 5.48
CA ALA A 280 -10.19 -0.28 4.82
C ALA A 280 -10.19 -1.64 5.54
N LEU A 281 -10.08 -1.65 6.87
CA LEU A 281 -10.17 -2.87 7.67
C LEU A 281 -11.54 -3.55 7.56
N GLN A 282 -12.64 -2.80 7.49
CA GLN A 282 -13.97 -3.36 7.27
C GLN A 282 -14.11 -4.00 5.88
N LEU A 283 -13.53 -3.39 4.84
CA LEU A 283 -13.53 -3.93 3.48
C LEU A 283 -12.70 -5.22 3.37
N LEU A 284 -11.70 -5.40 4.22
CA LEU A 284 -10.89 -6.62 4.29
C LEU A 284 -11.63 -7.84 4.88
N ARG A 285 -12.91 -7.74 5.23
CA ARG A 285 -13.78 -8.91 5.45
C ARG A 285 -13.99 -9.72 4.17
N ASP A 286 -13.82 -9.10 3.04
CA ASP A 286 -13.86 -9.76 1.74
C ASP A 286 -12.65 -10.69 1.55
N GLN A 287 -12.90 -11.99 1.52
CA GLN A 287 -11.87 -13.03 1.38
C GLN A 287 -11.15 -13.01 0.04
N ALA A 288 -11.70 -12.34 -0.98
CA ALA A 288 -11.02 -12.20 -2.26
C ALA A 288 -9.62 -11.54 -2.13
N PHE A 289 -9.43 -10.69 -1.11
CA PHE A 289 -8.13 -10.07 -0.84
C PHE A 289 -7.02 -11.07 -0.44
N ASP A 290 -7.34 -12.31 -0.05
CA ASP A 290 -6.34 -13.34 0.25
C ASP A 290 -5.45 -13.63 -0.96
N ALA A 291 -5.96 -13.47 -2.18
CA ALA A 291 -5.19 -13.63 -3.41
C ALA A 291 -4.01 -12.64 -3.54
N LEU A 292 -3.99 -11.57 -2.75
CA LEU A 292 -2.91 -10.57 -2.74
C LEU A 292 -1.79 -10.91 -1.76
N VAL A 293 -2.01 -11.81 -0.82
CA VAL A 293 -0.98 -12.30 0.11
C VAL A 293 -0.23 -13.43 -0.58
N SER A 294 0.96 -13.16 -1.10
CA SER A 294 1.64 -14.03 -2.08
C SER A 294 2.97 -14.61 -1.59
N GLY A 295 3.23 -14.58 -0.30
CA GLY A 295 4.43 -15.16 0.28
C GLY A 295 4.61 -14.74 1.73
N SER A 296 5.45 -15.47 2.44
CA SER A 296 5.75 -15.22 3.86
C SER A 296 7.18 -15.60 4.20
N SER A 297 7.81 -14.84 5.10
CA SER A 297 9.15 -15.13 5.63
C SER A 297 9.24 -14.74 7.11
N PRO A 298 10.11 -15.40 7.89
CA PRO A 298 10.41 -14.96 9.26
C PRO A 298 11.01 -13.55 9.30
N PHE A 299 10.78 -12.84 10.40
CA PHE A 299 11.33 -11.49 10.60
C PHE A 299 12.88 -11.46 10.54
N ALA A 300 13.53 -12.54 10.95
CA ALA A 300 14.99 -12.66 10.88
C ALA A 300 15.51 -12.53 9.44
N ASP A 301 14.73 -12.95 8.45
CA ASP A 301 15.12 -12.99 7.04
C ASP A 301 14.76 -11.67 6.31
N LEU A 302 14.12 -10.71 6.98
CA LEU A 302 13.65 -9.47 6.34
C LEU A 302 14.76 -8.69 5.59
N PRO A 303 16.02 -8.59 6.06
CA PRO A 303 17.09 -7.95 5.30
C PRO A 303 17.31 -8.59 3.91
N ASP A 304 17.27 -9.93 3.83
CA ASP A 304 17.45 -10.69 2.59
C ASP A 304 16.19 -10.61 1.70
N VAL A 305 15.00 -10.64 2.31
CA VAL A 305 13.72 -10.44 1.62
C VAL A 305 13.66 -9.07 0.95
N MET A 306 14.06 -8.01 1.65
CA MET A 306 14.09 -6.66 1.08
C MET A 306 15.06 -6.55 -0.08
N SER A 307 16.24 -7.14 0.03
CA SER A 307 17.21 -7.22 -1.06
C SER A 307 16.62 -7.98 -2.26
N ALA A 308 16.03 -9.15 -2.04
CA ALA A 308 15.46 -9.97 -3.10
C ALA A 308 14.27 -9.30 -3.81
N LEU A 309 13.41 -8.59 -3.07
CA LEU A 309 12.32 -7.78 -3.64
C LEU A 309 12.85 -6.59 -4.45
N ALA A 310 13.88 -5.91 -3.93
CA ALA A 310 14.50 -4.79 -4.59
C ALA A 310 15.17 -5.19 -5.91
N ASP A 311 15.84 -6.34 -5.94
CA ASP A 311 16.52 -6.86 -7.14
C ASP A 311 15.59 -7.59 -8.11
N GLY A 312 14.30 -7.76 -7.76
CA GLY A 312 13.33 -8.51 -8.58
C GLY A 312 13.53 -10.03 -8.54
N ARG A 313 14.40 -10.57 -7.70
CA ARG A 313 14.59 -12.02 -7.50
C ARG A 313 13.43 -12.68 -6.75
N LEU A 314 12.70 -11.91 -5.96
CA LEU A 314 11.44 -12.30 -5.32
C LEU A 314 10.30 -11.52 -5.94
N THR A 315 9.39 -12.23 -6.63
CA THR A 315 8.17 -11.64 -7.18
C THR A 315 7.04 -11.86 -6.18
N ALA A 316 6.52 -10.78 -5.60
CA ALA A 316 5.40 -10.85 -4.67
C ALA A 316 4.46 -9.67 -4.88
N LEU A 317 3.18 -9.85 -4.58
CA LEU A 317 2.21 -8.76 -4.43
C LEU A 317 2.36 -8.16 -3.03
N CYS A 318 1.86 -8.84 -2.00
CA CYS A 318 2.16 -8.56 -0.61
C CYS A 318 2.97 -9.73 -0.04
N HIS A 319 4.22 -9.48 0.33
CA HIS A 319 5.01 -10.45 1.08
C HIS A 319 4.83 -10.17 2.57
N THR A 320 4.35 -11.16 3.31
CA THR A 320 4.13 -11.03 4.76
C THR A 320 5.36 -11.45 5.54
N ILE A 321 5.57 -10.82 6.68
CA ILE A 321 6.62 -11.15 7.62
C ILE A 321 5.97 -11.72 8.87
N THR A 322 6.43 -12.89 9.29
CA THR A 322 5.98 -13.58 10.50
C THR A 322 6.90 -13.26 11.67
N TYR A 323 6.29 -13.14 12.84
CA TYR A 323 6.99 -12.88 14.09
C TYR A 323 6.70 -14.05 15.02
N ASP A 324 7.67 -14.95 15.14
CA ASP A 324 7.57 -16.07 16.05
C ASP A 324 7.62 -15.58 17.49
N GLU A 325 6.90 -16.27 18.38
CA GLU A 325 7.06 -16.06 19.83
C GLU A 325 8.50 -16.43 20.20
N GLU A 326 9.28 -15.43 20.61
CA GLU A 326 10.56 -15.71 21.26
C GLU A 326 10.26 -16.38 22.60
N THR A 327 10.61 -17.66 22.70
CA THR A 327 10.64 -18.43 23.96
C THR A 327 11.64 -17.84 24.95
#